data_ed277a7310a40670f63fe8f772fddb08
#
_entry.id   ed277a7310a40670f63fe8f772fddb08
#
_cell.length_a   1.000
_cell.length_b   1.000
_cell.length_c   1.000
_cell.angle_alpha   90.00
_cell.angle_beta   90.00
_cell.angle_gamma   90.00
#
_symmetry.space_group_name_H-M   'P 1'
#
loop_
_entity.id
_entity.type
_entity.pdbx_description
1 polymer ?
#
loop_
_entity_poly.entity_id
_entity_poly.type
_entity_poly.pdbx_seq_one_letter_code
_entity_poly.pdbx_strand_id
1 'polypeptide(L)'
;NGYKTRIWNDVQGGPPRLVHGFYTQAELKRLIERRKNNPDLSSFPINTEIVERYYQTRAIKAMLAAFQRKERAGLLIMATGTGKTRTSIALVDVLMKANVVQKVLFLADRTSLVNQATNAFKANLPDAAPVNLVDSKNQNGRVYLSTYHTMMGLIDEMNADGTRKYGTGMFDLIIVDEAHRSVYQKFGEIFNYFDSLLVGLTATPRDEVDRDTYALFGLESGVPTDYYDLDQAIADGYLVPPKAYSVPLKFMREGVKYDELSEEEKQHWIELDWEGGDAPEEVSASKLNKELFNTGTVDKMLQHLMENGIKVEGGDRLGKTIIFAVNQNHANFIAERFDKNYPQYDGKFARVITHATKYAQSLIDGFSKKDLPDPQIAISVDMLDTGIDVPEVVNLVFFKAVRSKVKFMQMIGRGTRLCKELFAPEQDKKEFYIFDYCSNFEYFNENPEGAPVSTTEPLGQRLFKARLNILSLLNTKDFETE
;
A
#
# COMPACT_ATOMS: atom_id res chain seq x y z
N ASN A 1 -9.28 34.21 -21.74
CA ASN A 1 -10.47 33.84 -22.52
C ASN A 1 -11.60 33.24 -21.67
N GLY A 2 -11.53 33.38 -20.34
CA GLY A 2 -12.57 32.93 -19.40
C GLY A 2 -12.64 31.39 -19.14
N TYR A 3 -11.95 30.60 -19.95
CA TYR A 3 -12.01 29.13 -19.84
C TYR A 3 -10.75 28.48 -19.29
N LYS A 4 -9.60 29.14 -19.35
CA LYS A 4 -8.32 28.62 -18.89
C LYS A 4 -7.58 29.70 -18.09
N THR A 5 -7.30 29.38 -16.83
CA THR A 5 -6.47 30.21 -15.97
C THR A 5 -5.04 29.69 -16.02
N ARG A 6 -4.07 30.58 -16.18
CA ARG A 6 -2.64 30.26 -16.14
C ARG A 6 -1.95 31.12 -15.11
N ILE A 7 -1.04 30.54 -14.37
CA ILE A 7 -0.12 31.27 -13.48
C ILE A 7 1.29 31.19 -14.04
N TRP A 8 1.97 32.32 -13.96
CA TRP A 8 3.40 32.38 -14.25
C TRP A 8 4.11 32.99 -13.05
N ASN A 9 5.05 32.24 -12.52
CA ASN A 9 5.96 32.70 -11.48
C ASN A 9 7.37 32.82 -12.07
N ASP A 10 7.73 34.03 -12.49
CA ASP A 10 8.99 34.36 -13.15
C ASP A 10 10.23 34.20 -12.25
N VAL A 11 10.07 34.24 -10.91
CA VAL A 11 11.14 34.07 -9.94
C VAL A 11 11.46 32.60 -9.69
N GLN A 12 10.43 31.74 -9.73
CA GLN A 12 10.63 30.29 -9.54
C GLN A 12 11.10 29.56 -10.81
N GLY A 13 11.12 30.26 -11.96
CA GLY A 13 11.46 29.70 -13.26
C GLY A 13 10.34 28.79 -13.82
N GLY A 14 10.52 28.36 -15.05
CA GLY A 14 9.57 27.49 -15.75
C GLY A 14 8.50 28.28 -16.55
N PRO A 15 7.79 27.57 -17.47
CA PRO A 15 6.76 28.17 -18.30
C PRO A 15 5.47 28.46 -17.50
N PRO A 16 4.59 29.33 -18.05
CA PRO A 16 3.25 29.51 -17.51
C PRO A 16 2.49 28.18 -17.47
N ARG A 17 1.97 27.80 -16.30
CA ARG A 17 1.23 26.55 -16.12
C ARG A 17 -0.26 26.76 -15.98
N LEU A 18 -1.05 25.78 -16.39
CA LEU A 18 -2.49 25.78 -16.23
C LEU A 18 -2.85 25.56 -14.75
N VAL A 19 -3.86 26.28 -14.25
CA VAL A 19 -4.44 26.08 -12.92
C VAL A 19 -5.96 26.00 -13.00
N HIS A 20 -6.57 25.22 -12.13
CA HIS A 20 -7.99 24.91 -12.15
C HIS A 20 -8.88 25.92 -11.40
N GLY A 21 -8.50 27.18 -11.38
CA GLY A 21 -9.29 28.24 -10.73
C GLY A 21 -8.46 29.46 -10.41
N PHE A 22 -9.04 30.37 -9.63
CA PHE A 22 -8.35 31.53 -9.10
C PHE A 22 -7.92 31.29 -7.66
N TYR A 23 -6.77 31.84 -7.32
CA TYR A 23 -6.28 31.83 -5.95
C TYR A 23 -7.07 32.80 -5.10
N THR A 24 -7.33 32.44 -3.86
CA THR A 24 -7.82 33.36 -2.85
C THR A 24 -6.76 34.43 -2.52
N GLN A 25 -7.17 35.55 -1.94
CA GLN A 25 -6.24 36.62 -1.50
C GLN A 25 -5.16 36.03 -0.54
N ALA A 26 -5.56 35.14 0.37
CA ALA A 26 -4.65 34.53 1.32
C ALA A 26 -3.61 33.60 0.63
N GLU A 27 -4.04 32.84 -0.39
CA GLU A 27 -3.16 32.00 -1.19
C GLU A 27 -2.17 32.84 -2.00
N LEU A 28 -2.63 33.90 -2.66
CA LEU A 28 -1.76 34.83 -3.38
C LEU A 28 -0.74 35.47 -2.45
N LYS A 29 -1.16 35.90 -1.26
CA LYS A 29 -0.26 36.46 -0.26
C LYS A 29 0.86 35.50 0.12
N ARG A 30 0.53 34.24 0.39
CA ARG A 30 1.53 33.18 0.66
C ARG A 30 2.50 32.98 -0.52
N LEU A 31 1.98 32.96 -1.74
CA LEU A 31 2.82 32.85 -2.95
C LEU A 31 3.78 34.03 -3.10
N ILE A 32 3.33 35.25 -2.82
CA ILE A 32 4.16 36.48 -2.87
C ILE A 32 5.22 36.46 -1.76
N GLU A 33 4.87 36.05 -0.55
CA GLU A 33 5.81 35.92 0.56
C GLU A 33 6.89 34.86 0.25
N ARG A 34 6.49 33.72 -0.30
CA ARG A 34 7.41 32.67 -0.74
C ARG A 34 8.31 33.15 -1.89
N ARG A 35 7.79 33.94 -2.82
CA ARG A 35 8.57 34.52 -3.92
C ARG A 35 9.69 35.42 -3.40
N LYS A 36 9.46 36.16 -2.32
CA LYS A 36 10.46 37.04 -1.69
C LYS A 36 11.50 36.26 -0.92
N ASN A 37 11.16 35.06 -0.47
CA ASN A 37 11.98 34.20 0.34
C ASN A 37 12.49 33.03 -0.53
N ASN A 38 13.75 33.07 -0.94
CA ASN A 38 14.39 32.00 -1.71
C ASN A 38 15.59 31.47 -0.91
N PRO A 39 15.33 30.76 0.19
CA PRO A 39 16.40 30.26 1.07
C PRO A 39 17.22 29.22 0.36
N ASP A 40 18.49 29.10 0.74
CA ASP A 40 19.27 27.91 0.46
C ASP A 40 18.80 26.75 1.34
N LEU A 41 18.08 25.80 0.72
CA LEU A 41 17.50 24.67 1.44
C LEU A 41 18.55 23.75 2.07
N SER A 42 19.79 23.75 1.53
CA SER A 42 20.88 22.94 2.06
C SER A 42 21.39 23.45 3.42
N SER A 43 21.11 24.72 3.75
CA SER A 43 21.52 25.34 5.02
C SER A 43 20.66 24.93 6.22
N PHE A 44 19.49 24.35 5.98
CA PHE A 44 18.58 23.97 7.07
C PHE A 44 18.94 22.56 7.60
N PRO A 45 19.10 22.42 8.92
CA PRO A 45 19.42 21.12 9.50
C PRO A 45 18.22 20.17 9.41
N ILE A 46 18.52 18.91 9.07
CA ILE A 46 17.54 17.82 9.16
C ILE A 46 17.43 17.40 10.61
N ASN A 47 16.21 17.28 11.13
CA ASN A 47 15.99 16.89 12.52
C ASN A 47 16.32 15.39 12.73
N THR A 48 17.38 15.13 13.46
CA THR A 48 17.87 13.78 13.76
C THR A 48 17.00 13.02 14.76
N GLU A 49 16.14 13.69 15.50
CA GLU A 49 15.15 13.03 16.37
C GLU A 49 14.04 12.36 15.55
N ILE A 50 13.74 12.91 14.36
CA ILE A 50 12.76 12.33 13.44
C ILE A 50 13.40 11.22 12.60
N VAL A 51 14.61 11.44 12.06
CA VAL A 51 15.31 10.51 11.16
C VAL A 51 16.77 10.35 11.58
N GLU A 52 17.15 9.12 11.90
CA GLU A 52 18.49 8.77 12.37
C GLU A 52 19.37 8.13 11.29
N ARG A 53 18.74 7.54 10.26
CA ARG A 53 19.42 6.67 9.31
C ARG A 53 19.96 7.48 8.12
N TYR A 54 21.17 7.16 7.70
CA TYR A 54 21.88 7.90 6.65
C TYR A 54 21.10 8.00 5.32
N TYR A 55 20.43 6.93 4.91
CA TYR A 55 19.68 6.89 3.67
C TYR A 55 18.43 7.79 3.72
N GLN A 56 17.81 7.95 4.89
CA GLN A 56 16.69 8.88 5.09
C GLN A 56 17.18 10.33 4.91
N THR A 57 18.31 10.65 5.53
CA THR A 57 18.96 11.96 5.37
C THR A 57 19.38 12.20 3.91
N ARG A 58 19.90 11.18 3.22
CA ARG A 58 20.27 11.25 1.80
C ARG A 58 19.04 11.54 0.93
N ALA A 59 17.94 10.80 1.14
CA ALA A 59 16.69 10.98 0.42
C ALA A 59 16.12 12.41 0.60
N ILE A 60 16.13 12.92 1.84
CA ILE A 60 15.70 14.30 2.14
C ILE A 60 16.59 15.30 1.40
N LYS A 61 17.91 15.17 1.47
CA LYS A 61 18.85 16.06 0.77
C LYS A 61 18.63 16.03 -0.75
N ALA A 62 18.36 14.86 -1.33
CA ALA A 62 18.06 14.72 -2.75
C ALA A 62 16.79 15.48 -3.14
N MET A 63 15.72 15.38 -2.33
CA MET A 63 14.49 16.14 -2.53
C MET A 63 14.69 17.65 -2.38
N LEU A 64 15.42 18.09 -1.36
CA LEU A 64 15.73 19.52 -1.16
C LEU A 64 16.54 20.07 -2.32
N ALA A 65 17.53 19.31 -2.84
CA ALA A 65 18.31 19.67 -4.02
C ALA A 65 17.43 19.77 -5.29
N ALA A 66 16.47 18.86 -5.49
CA ALA A 66 15.52 18.91 -6.57
C ALA A 66 14.67 20.21 -6.50
N PHE A 67 14.12 20.52 -5.33
CA PHE A 67 13.35 21.77 -5.13
C PHE A 67 14.22 23.04 -5.28
N GLN A 68 15.49 22.98 -4.89
CA GLN A 68 16.43 24.08 -5.09
C GLN A 68 16.69 24.33 -6.59
N ARG A 69 16.73 23.29 -7.42
CA ARG A 69 16.80 23.38 -8.89
C ARG A 69 15.49 23.82 -9.54
N LYS A 70 14.46 24.11 -8.74
CA LYS A 70 13.10 24.49 -9.17
C LYS A 70 12.31 23.36 -9.82
N GLU A 71 12.71 22.12 -9.61
CA GLU A 71 11.88 20.96 -9.89
C GLU A 71 10.68 20.97 -8.95
N ARG A 72 9.49 20.66 -9.46
CA ARG A 72 8.26 20.77 -8.68
C ARG A 72 7.80 19.45 -8.10
N ALA A 73 8.41 18.36 -8.53
CA ALA A 73 8.04 17.03 -8.11
C ALA A 73 9.29 16.15 -7.95
N GLY A 74 9.16 15.10 -7.15
CA GLY A 74 10.18 14.08 -6.99
C GLY A 74 9.59 12.80 -6.43
N LEU A 75 10.28 11.69 -6.68
CA LEU A 75 9.89 10.35 -6.29
C LEU A 75 10.98 9.72 -5.42
N LEU A 76 10.60 9.27 -4.23
CA LEU A 76 11.44 8.51 -3.33
C LEU A 76 11.00 7.04 -3.35
N ILE A 77 11.88 6.17 -3.78
CA ILE A 77 11.68 4.73 -3.74
C ILE A 77 12.40 4.19 -2.51
N MET A 78 11.64 3.71 -1.55
CA MET A 78 12.17 3.20 -0.28
C MET A 78 11.48 1.89 0.08
N ALA A 79 12.23 0.84 0.36
CA ALA A 79 11.68 -0.47 0.73
C ALA A 79 10.70 -0.36 1.91
N THR A 80 9.76 -1.29 1.97
CA THR A 80 8.86 -1.39 3.12
C THR A 80 9.69 -1.57 4.39
N GLY A 81 9.44 -0.75 5.41
CA GLY A 81 10.19 -0.88 6.66
C GLY A 81 11.32 0.09 6.86
N THR A 82 11.70 0.83 5.84
CA THR A 82 12.81 1.78 5.92
C THR A 82 12.42 3.16 6.45
N GLY A 83 11.12 3.36 6.78
CA GLY A 83 10.66 4.60 7.43
C GLY A 83 10.24 5.70 6.47
N LYS A 84 9.58 5.37 5.34
CA LYS A 84 9.03 6.34 4.38
C LYS A 84 8.28 7.49 5.04
N THR A 85 7.35 7.17 5.94
CA THR A 85 6.55 8.19 6.65
C THR A 85 7.42 9.12 7.50
N ARG A 86 8.40 8.59 8.24
CA ARG A 86 9.34 9.41 9.03
C ARG A 86 10.19 10.32 8.13
N THR A 87 10.67 9.80 7.01
CA THR A 87 11.41 10.58 6.02
C THR A 87 10.58 11.74 5.47
N SER A 88 9.30 11.50 5.17
CA SER A 88 8.40 12.56 4.72
C SER A 88 8.12 13.61 5.80
N ILE A 89 7.96 13.21 7.07
CA ILE A 89 7.76 14.13 8.19
C ILE A 89 8.99 15.04 8.37
N ALA A 90 10.19 14.48 8.31
CA ALA A 90 11.42 15.26 8.42
C ALA A 90 11.63 16.20 7.23
N LEU A 91 11.25 15.79 6.02
CA LEU A 91 11.24 16.67 4.85
C LEU A 91 10.27 17.86 5.05
N VAL A 92 9.06 17.59 5.55
CA VAL A 92 8.06 18.62 5.87
C VAL A 92 8.61 19.60 6.93
N ASP A 93 9.25 19.08 7.98
CA ASP A 93 9.87 19.91 9.04
C ASP A 93 10.88 20.91 8.44
N VAL A 94 11.80 20.42 7.61
CA VAL A 94 12.80 21.29 6.95
C VAL A 94 12.14 22.33 6.07
N LEU A 95 11.17 21.94 5.22
CA LEU A 95 10.49 22.86 4.30
C LEU A 95 9.64 23.90 5.03
N MET A 96 9.04 23.55 6.17
CA MET A 96 8.31 24.48 7.02
C MET A 96 9.24 25.45 7.75
N LYS A 97 10.38 24.99 8.27
CA LYS A 97 11.42 25.85 8.87
C LYS A 97 12.03 26.82 7.88
N ALA A 98 12.20 26.38 6.62
CA ALA A 98 12.66 27.21 5.52
C ALA A 98 11.56 28.19 5.00
N ASN A 99 10.35 28.12 5.54
CA ASN A 99 9.19 28.89 5.10
C ASN A 99 8.85 28.72 3.59
N VAL A 100 9.21 27.59 3.01
CA VAL A 100 8.87 27.20 1.64
C VAL A 100 7.48 26.55 1.57
N VAL A 101 7.10 25.86 2.64
CA VAL A 101 5.82 25.15 2.76
C VAL A 101 5.14 25.58 4.05
N GLN A 102 3.86 25.90 3.97
CA GLN A 102 3.03 26.25 5.13
C GLN A 102 1.88 25.26 5.31
N LYS A 103 1.31 24.75 4.21
CA LYS A 103 0.22 23.77 4.22
C LYS A 103 0.56 22.55 3.39
N VAL A 104 0.42 21.39 3.98
CA VAL A 104 0.74 20.07 3.40
C VAL A 104 -0.51 19.21 3.33
N LEU A 105 -0.67 18.49 2.24
CA LEU A 105 -1.63 17.39 2.10
C LEU A 105 -0.85 16.07 2.01
N PHE A 106 -1.13 15.15 2.92
CA PHE A 106 -0.64 13.77 2.88
C PHE A 106 -1.77 12.85 2.44
N LEU A 107 -1.55 12.10 1.36
CA LEU A 107 -2.54 11.20 0.77
C LEU A 107 -2.08 9.75 0.91
N ALA A 108 -2.98 8.90 1.40
CA ALA A 108 -2.80 7.46 1.47
C ALA A 108 -4.03 6.72 0.95
N ASP A 109 -3.89 5.46 0.59
CA ASP A 109 -4.97 4.67 -0.01
C ASP A 109 -6.06 4.28 1.01
N ARG A 110 -5.68 4.04 2.27
CA ARG A 110 -6.59 3.48 3.31
C ARG A 110 -6.66 4.35 4.55
N THR A 111 -7.83 4.35 5.18
CA THR A 111 -8.07 5.06 6.46
C THR A 111 -7.08 4.64 7.55
N SER A 112 -6.73 3.36 7.64
CA SER A 112 -5.75 2.87 8.62
C SER A 112 -4.36 3.51 8.42
N LEU A 113 -3.92 3.69 7.17
CA LEU A 113 -2.66 4.38 6.83
C LEU A 113 -2.73 5.87 7.16
N VAL A 114 -3.88 6.51 6.89
CA VAL A 114 -4.12 7.91 7.27
C VAL A 114 -4.04 8.08 8.79
N ASN A 115 -4.66 7.18 9.56
CA ASN A 115 -4.62 7.21 11.03
C ASN A 115 -3.18 7.00 11.55
N GLN A 116 -2.46 6.04 11.00
CA GLN A 116 -1.06 5.77 11.36
C GLN A 116 -0.16 6.97 11.04
N ALA A 117 -0.29 7.54 9.84
CA ALA A 117 0.45 8.74 9.46
C ALA A 117 0.08 9.94 10.35
N THR A 118 -1.21 10.12 10.67
CA THR A 118 -1.68 11.18 11.57
C THR A 118 -1.02 11.07 12.95
N ASN A 119 -0.97 9.87 13.51
CA ASN A 119 -0.32 9.64 14.80
C ASN A 119 1.19 9.88 14.72
N ALA A 120 1.84 9.48 13.62
CA ALA A 120 3.25 9.74 13.39
C ALA A 120 3.56 11.25 13.27
N PHE A 121 2.73 12.01 12.53
CA PHE A 121 2.85 13.48 12.46
C PHE A 121 2.62 14.13 13.81
N LYS A 122 1.61 13.72 14.59
CA LYS A 122 1.36 14.23 15.95
C LYS A 122 2.53 13.99 16.90
N ALA A 123 3.16 12.82 16.79
CA ALA A 123 4.28 12.46 17.64
C ALA A 123 5.59 13.20 17.28
N ASN A 124 5.86 13.43 15.99
CA ASN A 124 7.14 13.96 15.52
C ASN A 124 7.09 15.44 15.09
N LEU A 125 5.91 15.97 14.78
CA LEU A 125 5.72 17.36 14.33
C LEU A 125 4.39 17.95 14.85
N PRO A 126 4.17 17.99 16.18
CA PRO A 126 2.91 18.42 16.80
C PRO A 126 2.55 19.87 16.46
N ASP A 127 3.55 20.76 16.33
CA ASP A 127 3.35 22.19 16.03
C ASP A 127 2.77 22.44 14.63
N ALA A 128 2.81 21.46 13.76
CA ALA A 128 2.15 21.52 12.46
C ALA A 128 0.64 21.27 12.53
N ALA A 129 0.08 21.00 13.70
CA ALA A 129 -1.34 20.73 13.94
C ALA A 129 -1.91 19.74 12.91
N PRO A 130 -1.53 18.45 12.92
CA PRO A 130 -1.99 17.47 11.96
C PRO A 130 -3.49 17.22 12.08
N VAL A 131 -4.22 17.28 10.95
CA VAL A 131 -5.66 17.10 10.83
C VAL A 131 -5.98 15.88 9.97
N ASN A 132 -6.72 14.92 10.51
CA ASN A 132 -7.27 13.80 9.75
C ASN A 132 -8.61 14.20 9.12
N LEU A 133 -8.62 14.38 7.80
CA LEU A 133 -9.82 14.79 7.06
C LEU A 133 -10.86 13.66 6.90
N VAL A 134 -10.50 12.42 7.19
CA VAL A 134 -11.45 11.29 7.20
C VAL A 134 -12.39 11.42 8.40
N ASP A 135 -11.85 11.82 9.55
CA ASP A 135 -12.59 11.93 10.81
C ASP A 135 -13.16 13.33 11.05
N SER A 136 -12.45 14.37 10.60
CA SER A 136 -12.74 15.77 10.96
C SER A 136 -12.51 16.75 9.79
N LYS A 137 -13.56 16.99 9.02
CA LYS A 137 -13.49 17.83 7.80
C LYS A 137 -13.39 19.35 8.05
N ASN A 138 -13.62 19.82 9.27
CA ASN A 138 -13.77 21.27 9.58
C ASN A 138 -12.69 21.82 10.52
N GLN A 139 -11.59 21.10 10.72
CA GLN A 139 -10.47 21.57 11.55
C GLN A 139 -9.44 22.34 10.70
N ASN A 140 -8.79 23.30 11.33
CA ASN A 140 -7.69 24.04 10.73
C ASN A 140 -6.36 23.48 11.24
N GLY A 141 -5.44 23.25 10.32
CA GLY A 141 -4.10 22.79 10.59
C GLY A 141 -3.12 23.21 9.53
N ARG A 142 -1.89 22.75 9.65
CA ARG A 142 -0.85 22.94 8.64
C ARG A 142 -0.56 21.66 7.86
N VAL A 143 -0.81 20.48 8.46
CA VAL A 143 -0.71 19.18 7.80
C VAL A 143 -2.08 18.54 7.77
N TYR A 144 -2.57 18.25 6.59
CA TYR A 144 -3.85 17.60 6.34
C TYR A 144 -3.59 16.19 5.82
N LEU A 145 -4.23 15.19 6.42
CA LEU A 145 -4.09 13.80 6.02
C LEU A 145 -5.44 13.27 5.54
N SER A 146 -5.46 12.60 4.39
CA SER A 146 -6.69 12.13 3.77
C SER A 146 -6.48 10.85 3.00
N THR A 147 -7.57 10.12 2.77
CA THR A 147 -7.55 9.13 1.69
C THR A 147 -7.77 9.83 0.35
N TYR A 148 -7.32 9.18 -0.74
CA TYR A 148 -7.59 9.68 -2.10
C TYR A 148 -9.08 9.86 -2.36
N HIS A 149 -9.90 8.89 -1.92
CA HIS A 149 -11.36 8.94 -2.06
C HIS A 149 -11.99 10.11 -1.32
N THR A 150 -11.59 10.33 -0.08
CA THR A 150 -12.10 11.46 0.71
C THR A 150 -11.72 12.78 0.05
N MET A 151 -10.47 12.92 -0.42
CA MET A 151 -10.00 14.15 -1.04
C MET A 151 -10.70 14.43 -2.37
N MET A 152 -10.96 13.42 -3.20
CA MET A 152 -11.75 13.55 -4.43
C MET A 152 -13.14 14.13 -4.16
N GLY A 153 -13.81 13.72 -3.09
CA GLY A 153 -15.10 14.31 -2.68
C GLY A 153 -14.95 15.74 -2.19
N LEU A 154 -13.85 16.05 -1.47
CA LEU A 154 -13.65 17.35 -0.85
C LEU A 154 -13.27 18.47 -1.83
N ILE A 155 -12.62 18.18 -2.96
CA ILE A 155 -12.24 19.18 -3.96
C ILE A 155 -13.45 19.87 -4.61
N ASP A 156 -14.61 19.23 -4.59
CA ASP A 156 -15.85 19.78 -5.12
C ASP A 156 -16.74 20.46 -4.07
N GLU A 157 -16.38 20.37 -2.77
CA GLU A 157 -17.15 21.03 -1.70
C GLU A 157 -17.06 22.55 -1.80
N MET A 158 -18.24 23.19 -1.67
CA MET A 158 -18.40 24.64 -1.68
C MET A 158 -18.72 25.14 -0.28
N ASN A 159 -18.23 26.34 0.03
CA ASN A 159 -18.65 27.12 1.19
C ASN A 159 -20.03 27.74 0.93
N ALA A 160 -20.66 28.24 1.99
CA ALA A 160 -21.97 28.91 1.89
C ALA A 160 -21.96 30.15 0.98
N ASP A 161 -20.82 30.75 0.77
CA ASP A 161 -20.61 31.93 -0.11
C ASP A 161 -20.35 31.55 -1.58
N GLY A 162 -20.41 30.26 -1.93
CA GLY A 162 -20.15 29.76 -3.28
C GLY A 162 -18.66 29.66 -3.64
N THR A 163 -17.75 29.91 -2.71
CA THR A 163 -16.32 29.65 -2.93
C THR A 163 -15.99 28.16 -2.67
N ARG A 164 -14.94 27.66 -3.32
CA ARG A 164 -14.46 26.30 -3.03
C ARG A 164 -13.85 26.23 -1.64
N LYS A 165 -14.19 25.18 -0.89
CA LYS A 165 -13.65 24.95 0.44
C LYS A 165 -12.14 24.71 0.43
N TYR A 166 -11.67 23.99 -0.58
CA TYR A 166 -10.26 23.75 -0.85
C TYR A 166 -9.89 24.37 -2.19
N GLY A 167 -9.33 25.58 -2.16
CA GLY A 167 -8.88 26.29 -3.37
C GLY A 167 -7.66 25.62 -4.00
N THR A 168 -7.40 25.92 -5.28
CA THR A 168 -6.25 25.39 -6.04
C THR A 168 -4.90 25.68 -5.38
N GLY A 169 -4.78 26.79 -4.67
CA GLY A 169 -3.57 27.18 -3.94
C GLY A 169 -3.55 26.78 -2.47
N MET A 170 -4.51 25.98 -2.02
CA MET A 170 -4.64 25.62 -0.60
C MET A 170 -3.40 24.93 -0.05
N PHE A 171 -2.84 23.97 -0.77
CA PHE A 171 -1.69 23.18 -0.35
C PHE A 171 -0.43 23.61 -1.11
N ASP A 172 0.66 23.74 -0.37
CA ASP A 172 1.97 24.08 -0.90
C ASP A 172 2.75 22.83 -1.32
N LEU A 173 2.45 21.69 -0.65
CA LEU A 173 3.06 20.39 -0.88
C LEU A 173 2.00 19.31 -0.76
N ILE A 174 2.01 18.38 -1.71
CA ILE A 174 1.27 17.12 -1.63
C ILE A 174 2.27 15.98 -1.52
N ILE A 175 2.07 15.11 -0.54
CA ILE A 175 2.81 13.86 -0.36
C ILE A 175 1.87 12.71 -0.72
N VAL A 176 2.32 11.87 -1.63
CA VAL A 176 1.58 10.73 -2.19
C VAL A 176 2.22 9.46 -1.65
N ASP A 177 1.56 8.81 -0.71
CA ASP A 177 2.00 7.50 -0.22
C ASP A 177 1.50 6.41 -1.15
N GLU A 178 2.34 5.39 -1.39
CA GLU A 178 2.13 4.35 -2.39
C GLU A 178 1.87 4.91 -3.80
N ALA A 179 2.79 5.79 -4.24
CA ALA A 179 2.74 6.44 -5.55
C ALA A 179 2.97 5.44 -6.68
N HIS A 180 1.91 4.78 -7.14
CA HIS A 180 1.93 3.84 -8.26
C HIS A 180 0.80 4.15 -9.26
N ARG A 181 0.88 3.56 -10.46
CA ARG A 181 0.02 3.84 -11.63
C ARG A 181 -1.49 3.91 -11.33
N SER A 182 -2.01 2.97 -10.54
CA SER A 182 -3.44 2.92 -10.24
C SER A 182 -3.95 4.15 -9.48
N VAL A 183 -3.10 4.77 -8.66
CA VAL A 183 -3.41 6.02 -7.95
C VAL A 183 -3.56 7.16 -8.93
N TYR A 184 -2.64 7.31 -9.87
CA TYR A 184 -2.70 8.38 -10.87
C TYR A 184 -3.88 8.22 -11.82
N GLN A 185 -4.10 7.01 -12.34
CA GLN A 185 -5.22 6.76 -13.26
C GLN A 185 -6.59 7.03 -12.65
N LYS A 186 -6.73 6.76 -11.34
CA LYS A 186 -7.99 6.89 -10.62
C LYS A 186 -8.20 8.25 -9.98
N PHE A 187 -7.13 8.87 -9.50
CA PHE A 187 -7.16 10.08 -8.67
C PHE A 187 -6.32 11.24 -9.23
N GLY A 188 -5.92 11.16 -10.50
CA GLY A 188 -5.07 12.16 -11.16
C GLY A 188 -5.63 13.58 -11.11
N GLU A 189 -6.96 13.73 -11.03
CA GLU A 189 -7.61 15.03 -10.89
C GLU A 189 -7.19 15.79 -9.63
N ILE A 190 -6.85 15.11 -8.53
CA ILE A 190 -6.33 15.75 -7.31
C ILE A 190 -5.03 16.49 -7.63
N PHE A 191 -4.11 15.82 -8.35
CA PHE A 191 -2.78 16.36 -8.68
C PHE A 191 -2.85 17.46 -9.75
N ASN A 192 -3.86 17.40 -10.63
CA ASN A 192 -4.13 18.45 -11.59
C ASN A 192 -4.80 19.68 -10.95
N TYR A 193 -5.65 19.45 -9.95
CA TYR A 193 -6.43 20.49 -9.29
C TYR A 193 -5.57 21.41 -8.43
N PHE A 194 -4.71 20.84 -7.56
CA PHE A 194 -3.87 21.64 -6.67
C PHE A 194 -2.56 22.05 -7.33
N ASP A 195 -2.24 23.36 -7.27
CA ASP A 195 -0.95 23.89 -7.72
C ASP A 195 0.11 23.81 -6.63
N SER A 196 0.59 22.61 -6.35
CA SER A 196 1.50 22.29 -5.25
C SER A 196 2.83 21.67 -5.73
N LEU A 197 3.82 21.64 -4.85
CA LEU A 197 4.94 20.72 -4.98
C LEU A 197 4.43 19.28 -4.76
N LEU A 198 5.07 18.30 -5.35
CA LEU A 198 4.64 16.90 -5.30
C LEU A 198 5.78 15.98 -4.88
N VAL A 199 5.56 15.16 -3.86
CA VAL A 199 6.49 14.12 -3.41
C VAL A 199 5.80 12.77 -3.43
N GLY A 200 6.30 11.86 -4.24
CA GLY A 200 5.86 10.47 -4.26
C GLY A 200 6.71 9.61 -3.33
N LEU A 201 6.06 8.72 -2.60
CA LEU A 201 6.67 7.67 -1.80
C LEU A 201 6.18 6.33 -2.33
N THR A 202 7.06 5.40 -2.61
CA THR A 202 6.68 4.04 -3.00
C THR A 202 7.70 3.03 -2.48
N ALA A 203 7.23 1.80 -2.23
CA ALA A 203 8.08 0.64 -1.97
C ALA A 203 8.28 -0.23 -3.21
N THR A 204 7.64 0.11 -4.33
CA THR A 204 7.79 -0.59 -5.60
C THR A 204 9.25 -0.49 -6.06
N PRO A 205 9.93 -1.61 -6.40
CA PRO A 205 11.27 -1.57 -6.93
C PRO A 205 11.39 -0.65 -8.15
N ARG A 206 12.54 -0.01 -8.30
CA ARG A 206 12.80 1.00 -9.34
C ARG A 206 12.43 0.54 -10.74
N ASP A 207 12.80 -0.70 -11.06
CA ASP A 207 12.62 -1.27 -12.41
C ASP A 207 11.16 -1.69 -12.67
N GLU A 208 10.30 -1.63 -11.64
CA GLU A 208 8.88 -2.00 -11.70
C GLU A 208 7.94 -0.80 -11.54
N VAL A 209 8.50 0.37 -11.26
CA VAL A 209 7.72 1.62 -11.31
C VAL A 209 7.42 1.91 -12.78
N ASP A 210 6.14 1.99 -13.11
CA ASP A 210 5.72 2.23 -14.50
C ASP A 210 6.07 3.64 -15.00
N ARG A 211 6.14 3.79 -16.32
CA ARG A 211 6.53 5.04 -16.99
C ARG A 211 5.58 6.19 -16.68
N ASP A 212 4.28 5.92 -16.49
CA ASP A 212 3.28 6.95 -16.21
C ASP A 212 3.51 7.54 -14.80
N THR A 213 3.96 6.72 -13.84
CA THR A 213 4.35 7.20 -12.51
C THR A 213 5.56 8.12 -12.60
N TYR A 214 6.62 7.74 -13.31
CA TYR A 214 7.76 8.65 -13.51
C TYR A 214 7.36 9.94 -14.21
N ALA A 215 6.51 9.86 -15.24
CA ALA A 215 6.02 11.02 -15.96
C ALA A 215 5.21 11.99 -15.07
N LEU A 216 4.41 11.47 -14.12
CA LEU A 216 3.69 12.29 -13.14
C LEU A 216 4.64 13.19 -12.32
N PHE A 217 5.79 12.63 -11.94
CA PHE A 217 6.81 13.37 -11.18
C PHE A 217 7.81 14.12 -12.07
N GLY A 218 7.60 14.13 -13.41
CA GLY A 218 8.49 14.80 -14.34
C GLY A 218 9.89 14.19 -14.42
N LEU A 219 10.00 12.90 -14.11
CA LEU A 219 11.24 12.14 -14.03
C LEU A 219 11.44 11.26 -15.28
N GLU A 220 12.69 11.00 -15.61
CA GLU A 220 13.05 9.97 -16.59
C GLU A 220 12.73 8.58 -16.03
N SER A 221 12.20 7.70 -16.89
CA SER A 221 11.86 6.33 -16.50
C SER A 221 13.08 5.59 -15.95
N GLY A 222 12.94 4.98 -14.78
CA GLY A 222 14.01 4.29 -14.08
C GLY A 222 14.97 5.20 -13.29
N VAL A 223 14.74 6.53 -13.27
CA VAL A 223 15.59 7.50 -12.55
C VAL A 223 14.77 8.23 -11.47
N PRO A 224 14.54 7.64 -10.29
CA PRO A 224 13.90 8.32 -9.18
C PRO A 224 14.78 9.41 -8.58
N THR A 225 14.22 10.30 -7.77
CA THR A 225 14.97 11.34 -7.06
C THR A 225 15.95 10.74 -6.04
N ASP A 226 15.53 9.71 -5.31
CA ASP A 226 16.40 8.84 -4.51
C ASP A 226 15.79 7.44 -4.39
N TYR A 227 16.66 6.47 -4.11
CA TYR A 227 16.29 5.07 -4.12
C TYR A 227 17.05 4.29 -3.05
N TYR A 228 16.31 3.46 -2.29
CA TYR A 228 16.84 2.59 -1.25
C TYR A 228 16.02 1.31 -1.19
N ASP A 229 16.52 0.24 -1.79
CA ASP A 229 15.82 -1.02 -1.94
C ASP A 229 15.93 -1.96 -0.73
N LEU A 230 15.28 -3.12 -0.87
CA LEU A 230 15.29 -4.15 0.15
C LEU A 230 16.66 -4.76 0.36
N ASP A 231 17.39 -5.05 -0.73
CA ASP A 231 18.68 -5.73 -0.67
C ASP A 231 19.73 -4.84 0.00
N GLN A 232 19.74 -3.55 -0.34
CA GLN A 232 20.62 -2.57 0.31
C GLN A 232 20.26 -2.41 1.79
N ALA A 233 18.95 -2.39 2.12
CA ALA A 233 18.51 -2.25 3.50
C ALA A 233 18.88 -3.47 4.37
N ILE A 234 18.88 -4.67 3.78
CA ILE A 234 19.36 -5.90 4.42
C ILE A 234 20.89 -5.86 4.57
N ALA A 235 21.61 -5.49 3.52
CA ALA A 235 23.07 -5.39 3.56
C ALA A 235 23.57 -4.39 4.61
N ASP A 236 22.85 -3.29 4.77
CA ASP A 236 23.12 -2.26 5.79
C ASP A 236 22.65 -2.65 7.20
N GLY A 237 21.97 -3.78 7.36
CA GLY A 237 21.47 -4.26 8.65
C GLY A 237 20.25 -3.50 9.21
N TYR A 238 19.51 -2.77 8.38
CA TYR A 238 18.29 -2.06 8.78
C TYR A 238 17.00 -2.88 8.58
N LEU A 239 17.10 -3.97 7.84
CA LEU A 239 16.03 -4.96 7.66
C LEU A 239 16.62 -6.37 7.80
N VAL A 240 15.77 -7.37 8.12
CA VAL A 240 16.18 -8.77 8.17
C VAL A 240 15.83 -9.49 6.86
N PRO A 241 16.68 -10.45 6.43
CA PRO A 241 16.45 -11.21 5.20
C PRO A 241 15.32 -12.24 5.35
N PRO A 242 14.58 -12.52 4.26
CA PRO A 242 13.68 -13.67 4.19
C PRO A 242 14.45 -14.97 3.98
N LYS A 243 13.93 -16.06 4.54
CA LYS A 243 14.30 -17.42 4.19
C LYS A 243 13.06 -18.13 3.64
N ALA A 244 13.03 -18.28 2.33
CA ALA A 244 11.87 -18.81 1.63
C ALA A 244 11.95 -20.34 1.53
N TYR A 245 10.82 -21.00 1.85
CA TYR A 245 10.58 -22.41 1.64
C TYR A 245 9.45 -22.55 0.61
N SER A 246 9.80 -22.98 -0.59
CA SER A 246 8.80 -23.36 -1.58
C SER A 246 8.27 -24.75 -1.24
N VAL A 247 7.00 -24.86 -0.92
CA VAL A 247 6.30 -26.10 -0.62
C VAL A 247 5.11 -26.23 -1.57
N PRO A 248 5.36 -26.37 -2.87
CA PRO A 248 4.29 -26.37 -3.84
C PRO A 248 3.40 -27.61 -3.65
N LEU A 249 2.13 -27.35 -3.50
CA LEU A 249 1.13 -28.42 -3.45
C LEU A 249 0.95 -28.97 -4.87
N LYS A 250 1.04 -30.30 -5.03
CA LYS A 250 1.03 -30.97 -6.34
C LYS A 250 -0.16 -30.53 -7.22
N PHE A 251 -1.34 -30.48 -6.63
CA PHE A 251 -2.55 -30.10 -7.35
C PHE A 251 -2.61 -28.60 -7.75
N MET A 252 -1.85 -27.73 -7.09
CA MET A 252 -1.78 -26.30 -7.46
C MET A 252 -1.05 -26.05 -8.78
N ARG A 253 -0.19 -26.99 -9.19
CA ARG A 253 0.55 -26.94 -10.45
C ARG A 253 -0.18 -27.62 -11.60
N GLU A 254 -0.73 -28.81 -11.34
CA GLU A 254 -1.22 -29.72 -12.39
C GLU A 254 -2.74 -29.72 -12.55
N GLY A 255 -3.48 -29.13 -11.60
CA GLY A 255 -4.91 -29.30 -11.48
C GLY A 255 -5.25 -30.58 -10.70
N VAL A 256 -6.52 -30.91 -10.58
CA VAL A 256 -7.00 -32.12 -9.94
C VAL A 256 -7.93 -32.87 -10.88
N LYS A 257 -7.69 -34.16 -11.00
CA LYS A 257 -8.62 -35.11 -11.64
C LYS A 257 -9.35 -35.89 -10.57
N TYR A 258 -10.65 -36.04 -10.72
CA TYR A 258 -11.51 -36.75 -9.79
C TYR A 258 -10.98 -38.15 -9.47
N ASP A 259 -10.48 -38.86 -10.48
CA ASP A 259 -9.97 -40.23 -10.35
C ASP A 259 -8.69 -40.36 -9.49
N GLU A 260 -7.94 -39.27 -9.34
CA GLU A 260 -6.69 -39.21 -8.57
C GLU A 260 -6.90 -38.88 -7.09
N LEU A 261 -8.15 -38.55 -6.69
CA LEU A 261 -8.53 -38.19 -5.32
C LEU A 261 -8.72 -39.47 -4.44
N SER A 262 -8.44 -39.30 -3.15
CA SER A 262 -8.85 -40.30 -2.15
C SER A 262 -10.36 -40.38 -2.00
N GLU A 263 -10.91 -41.43 -1.42
CA GLU A 263 -12.35 -41.62 -1.25
C GLU A 263 -12.98 -40.52 -0.38
N GLU A 264 -12.28 -40.01 0.64
CA GLU A 264 -12.74 -38.86 1.46
C GLU A 264 -12.75 -37.55 0.65
N GLU A 265 -11.74 -37.35 -0.17
CA GLU A 265 -11.65 -36.16 -1.04
C GLU A 265 -12.67 -36.21 -2.16
N LYS A 266 -13.01 -37.38 -2.71
CA LYS A 266 -14.08 -37.59 -3.70
C LYS A 266 -15.46 -37.26 -3.14
N GLN A 267 -15.75 -37.65 -1.91
CA GLN A 267 -16.99 -37.31 -1.25
C GLN A 267 -17.10 -35.79 -1.07
N HIS A 268 -16.02 -35.16 -0.61
CA HIS A 268 -15.98 -33.69 -0.44
C HIS A 268 -16.08 -32.93 -1.77
N TRP A 269 -15.52 -33.50 -2.85
CA TRP A 269 -15.63 -32.98 -4.21
C TRP A 269 -17.07 -32.93 -4.73
N ILE A 270 -17.84 -33.97 -4.45
CA ILE A 270 -19.26 -34.06 -4.82
C ILE A 270 -20.13 -33.09 -4.01
N GLU A 271 -19.77 -32.84 -2.74
CA GLU A 271 -20.51 -31.96 -1.83
C GLU A 271 -20.26 -30.45 -2.07
N LEU A 272 -19.26 -30.10 -2.90
CA LEU A 272 -18.98 -28.71 -3.26
C LEU A 272 -20.06 -28.16 -4.19
N ASP A 273 -20.40 -26.87 -3.96
CA ASP A 273 -21.36 -26.15 -4.81
C ASP A 273 -20.67 -25.72 -6.11
N TRP A 274 -20.84 -26.48 -7.17
CA TRP A 274 -20.25 -26.22 -8.47
C TRP A 274 -21.11 -25.30 -9.32
N GLU A 275 -20.52 -24.24 -9.89
CA GLU A 275 -21.18 -23.41 -10.90
C GLU A 275 -21.54 -24.29 -12.12
N GLY A 276 -22.80 -24.71 -12.24
CA GLY A 276 -23.28 -25.58 -13.30
C GLY A 276 -23.95 -26.88 -12.85
N GLY A 277 -23.95 -27.19 -11.55
CA GLY A 277 -24.75 -28.24 -10.91
C GLY A 277 -24.11 -29.61 -10.79
N ASP A 278 -23.19 -30.02 -11.68
CA ASP A 278 -22.49 -31.31 -11.61
C ASP A 278 -21.00 -31.12 -11.34
N ALA A 279 -20.43 -32.00 -10.48
CA ALA A 279 -19.00 -31.97 -10.16
C ALA A 279 -18.17 -32.31 -11.42
N PRO A 280 -17.21 -31.47 -11.84
CA PRO A 280 -16.41 -31.70 -13.02
C PRO A 280 -15.37 -32.83 -12.77
N GLU A 281 -15.04 -33.57 -13.83
CA GLU A 281 -14.02 -34.62 -13.77
C GLU A 281 -12.60 -34.06 -13.64
N GLU A 282 -12.38 -32.81 -14.07
CA GLU A 282 -11.08 -32.14 -14.00
C GLU A 282 -11.26 -30.65 -13.74
N VAL A 283 -10.46 -30.10 -12.84
CA VAL A 283 -10.41 -28.66 -12.56
C VAL A 283 -9.00 -28.13 -12.75
N SER A 284 -8.85 -27.07 -13.55
CA SER A 284 -7.55 -26.46 -13.79
C SER A 284 -6.97 -25.82 -12.50
N ALA A 285 -5.65 -25.78 -12.38
CA ALA A 285 -4.96 -25.21 -11.23
C ALA A 285 -5.41 -23.77 -10.90
N SER A 286 -5.77 -22.97 -11.92
CA SER A 286 -6.27 -21.60 -11.72
C SER A 286 -7.69 -21.55 -11.12
N LYS A 287 -8.52 -22.52 -11.42
CA LYS A 287 -9.88 -22.66 -10.88
C LYS A 287 -9.85 -23.20 -9.45
N LEU A 288 -8.95 -24.14 -9.19
CA LEU A 288 -8.64 -24.67 -7.86
C LEU A 288 -8.23 -23.56 -6.86
N ASN A 289 -7.44 -22.61 -7.29
CA ASN A 289 -7.05 -21.45 -6.48
C ASN A 289 -8.23 -20.56 -6.04
N LYS A 290 -9.41 -20.69 -6.67
CA LYS A 290 -10.60 -19.91 -6.32
C LYS A 290 -11.60 -20.67 -5.47
N GLU A 291 -11.69 -22.00 -5.62
CA GLU A 291 -12.82 -22.77 -5.11
C GLU A 291 -12.46 -23.95 -4.19
N LEU A 292 -11.23 -24.46 -4.24
CA LEU A 292 -10.88 -25.70 -3.55
C LEU A 292 -9.67 -25.61 -2.63
N PHE A 293 -9.94 -25.39 -1.36
CA PHE A 293 -9.01 -25.74 -0.31
C PHE A 293 -9.62 -26.91 0.49
N ASN A 294 -9.21 -28.12 0.17
CA ASN A 294 -9.71 -29.28 0.89
C ASN A 294 -9.14 -29.33 2.32
N THR A 295 -9.84 -30.04 3.19
CA THR A 295 -9.50 -30.19 4.60
C THR A 295 -8.08 -30.71 4.80
N GLY A 296 -7.69 -31.73 4.05
CA GLY A 296 -6.38 -32.37 4.19
C GLY A 296 -5.22 -31.41 3.81
N THR A 297 -5.42 -30.57 2.83
CA THR A 297 -4.42 -29.56 2.42
C THR A 297 -4.23 -28.49 3.48
N VAL A 298 -5.31 -27.95 4.01
CA VAL A 298 -5.25 -26.92 5.08
C VAL A 298 -4.63 -27.52 6.34
N ASP A 299 -5.02 -28.72 6.71
CA ASP A 299 -4.46 -29.41 7.89
C ASP A 299 -2.96 -29.65 7.76
N LYS A 300 -2.50 -30.13 6.60
CA LYS A 300 -1.07 -30.32 6.33
C LYS A 300 -0.30 -29.00 6.32
N MET A 301 -0.88 -27.94 5.77
CA MET A 301 -0.27 -26.60 5.81
C MET A 301 -0.13 -26.11 7.25
N LEU A 302 -1.18 -26.23 8.06
CA LEU A 302 -1.16 -25.83 9.46
C LEU A 302 -0.17 -26.67 10.27
N GLN A 303 -0.15 -28.01 10.07
CA GLN A 303 0.81 -28.89 10.72
C GLN A 303 2.25 -28.49 10.35
N HIS A 304 2.53 -28.30 9.05
CA HIS A 304 3.85 -27.91 8.58
C HIS A 304 4.31 -26.57 9.17
N LEU A 305 3.39 -25.59 9.26
CA LEU A 305 3.67 -24.30 9.89
C LEU A 305 3.97 -24.46 11.39
N MET A 306 3.17 -25.22 12.12
CA MET A 306 3.32 -25.42 13.57
C MET A 306 4.60 -26.19 13.92
N GLU A 307 5.03 -27.10 13.05
CA GLU A 307 6.26 -27.87 13.23
C GLU A 307 7.51 -27.08 12.84
N ASN A 308 7.50 -26.41 11.68
CA ASN A 308 8.68 -25.82 11.05
C ASN A 308 8.77 -24.28 11.13
N GLY A 309 7.71 -23.61 11.56
CA GLY A 309 7.72 -22.17 11.73
C GLY A 309 8.69 -21.72 12.84
N ILE A 310 9.23 -20.51 12.70
CA ILE A 310 10.07 -19.92 13.74
C ILE A 310 9.25 -19.82 15.02
N LYS A 311 9.82 -20.31 16.11
CA LYS A 311 9.23 -20.33 17.45
C LYS A 311 9.93 -19.32 18.36
N VAL A 312 9.18 -18.79 19.29
CA VAL A 312 9.62 -17.90 20.37
C VAL A 312 9.48 -18.59 21.73
N GLU A 313 9.78 -17.90 22.82
CA GLU A 313 9.64 -18.44 24.19
C GLU A 313 10.39 -19.76 24.39
N GLY A 314 11.66 -19.79 23.97
CA GLY A 314 12.50 -20.99 24.11
C GLY A 314 12.17 -22.14 23.16
N GLY A 315 11.29 -21.92 22.18
CA GLY A 315 10.84 -22.93 21.19
C GLY A 315 9.44 -23.49 21.48
N ASP A 316 8.79 -23.05 22.55
CA ASP A 316 7.51 -23.59 23.00
C ASP A 316 6.31 -23.02 22.23
N ARG A 317 6.46 -21.80 21.66
CA ARG A 317 5.38 -21.09 21.01
C ARG A 317 5.74 -20.67 19.60
N LEU A 318 4.83 -20.87 18.64
CA LEU A 318 4.98 -20.34 17.29
C LEU A 318 5.13 -18.82 17.35
N GLY A 319 6.09 -18.23 16.65
CA GLY A 319 6.26 -16.79 16.53
C GLY A 319 5.11 -16.15 15.74
N LYS A 320 4.93 -14.83 15.87
CA LYS A 320 3.86 -14.10 15.16
C LYS A 320 3.89 -14.42 13.67
N THR A 321 2.74 -14.81 13.15
CA THR A 321 2.57 -15.36 11.81
C THR A 321 1.44 -14.65 11.08
N ILE A 322 1.64 -14.36 9.79
CA ILE A 322 0.58 -13.89 8.90
C ILE A 322 0.31 -14.96 7.84
N ILE A 323 -0.93 -15.43 7.74
CA ILE A 323 -1.39 -16.33 6.68
C ILE A 323 -2.21 -15.49 5.69
N PHE A 324 -1.78 -15.46 4.43
CA PHE A 324 -2.47 -14.78 3.35
C PHE A 324 -3.43 -15.74 2.65
N ALA A 325 -4.73 -15.50 2.80
CA ALA A 325 -5.81 -16.31 2.25
C ALA A 325 -6.39 -15.71 0.96
N VAL A 326 -7.02 -16.53 0.14
CA VAL A 326 -7.60 -16.12 -1.16
C VAL A 326 -8.78 -15.16 -1.00
N ASN A 327 -9.70 -15.50 -0.09
CA ASN A 327 -10.94 -14.75 0.17
C ASN A 327 -11.39 -14.96 1.63
N GLN A 328 -12.52 -14.32 1.99
CA GLN A 328 -13.07 -14.38 3.34
C GLN A 328 -13.45 -15.80 3.78
N ASN A 329 -14.09 -16.57 2.89
CA ASN A 329 -14.50 -17.94 3.20
C ASN A 329 -13.29 -18.82 3.46
N HIS A 330 -12.25 -18.68 2.65
CA HIS A 330 -10.98 -19.36 2.83
C HIS A 330 -10.30 -19.00 4.16
N ALA A 331 -10.29 -17.70 4.52
CA ALA A 331 -9.73 -17.25 5.79
C ALA A 331 -10.49 -17.85 6.99
N ASN A 332 -11.81 -17.87 6.93
CA ASN A 332 -12.65 -18.47 7.96
C ASN A 332 -12.40 -19.98 8.07
N PHE A 333 -12.33 -20.66 6.92
CA PHE A 333 -12.07 -22.10 6.87
C PHE A 333 -10.70 -22.46 7.50
N ILE A 334 -9.65 -21.70 7.20
CA ILE A 334 -8.33 -21.92 7.83
C ILE A 334 -8.43 -21.76 9.36
N ALA A 335 -9.16 -20.74 9.85
CA ALA A 335 -9.34 -20.52 11.28
C ALA A 335 -10.11 -21.68 11.95
N GLU A 336 -11.22 -22.13 11.34
CA GLU A 336 -12.02 -23.26 11.82
C GLU A 336 -11.19 -24.56 11.87
N ARG A 337 -10.37 -24.82 10.84
CA ARG A 337 -9.46 -25.96 10.81
C ARG A 337 -8.40 -25.88 11.90
N PHE A 338 -7.86 -24.67 12.13
CA PHE A 338 -6.89 -24.45 13.21
C PHE A 338 -7.52 -24.77 14.57
N ASP A 339 -8.68 -24.21 14.88
CA ASP A 339 -9.36 -24.42 16.18
C ASP A 339 -9.74 -25.89 16.41
N LYS A 340 -10.10 -26.60 15.33
CA LYS A 340 -10.39 -28.04 15.40
C LYS A 340 -9.15 -28.89 15.68
N ASN A 341 -8.02 -28.57 15.04
CA ASN A 341 -6.78 -29.34 15.14
C ASN A 341 -5.96 -28.99 16.40
N TYR A 342 -6.16 -27.76 16.92
CA TYR A 342 -5.43 -27.23 18.06
C TYR A 342 -6.36 -26.65 19.13
N PRO A 343 -7.28 -27.45 19.70
CA PRO A 343 -8.33 -26.97 20.64
C PRO A 343 -7.75 -26.39 21.94
N GLN A 344 -6.50 -26.70 22.27
CA GLN A 344 -5.80 -26.18 23.44
C GLN A 344 -5.61 -24.65 23.42
N TYR A 345 -5.75 -24.00 22.25
CA TYR A 345 -5.61 -22.55 22.12
C TYR A 345 -6.94 -21.78 22.24
N ASP A 346 -8.07 -22.47 22.49
CA ASP A 346 -9.37 -21.88 22.83
C ASP A 346 -9.85 -20.81 21.83
N GLY A 347 -9.59 -21.01 20.53
CA GLY A 347 -10.00 -20.11 19.45
C GLY A 347 -9.37 -18.69 19.49
N LYS A 348 -8.31 -18.48 20.27
CA LYS A 348 -7.69 -17.15 20.44
C LYS A 348 -6.40 -17.00 19.64
N PHE A 349 -5.69 -18.09 19.41
CA PHE A 349 -4.36 -18.10 18.82
C PHE A 349 -4.34 -17.71 17.34
N ALA A 350 -5.31 -18.21 16.55
CA ALA A 350 -5.47 -17.90 15.13
C ALA A 350 -6.75 -17.08 14.91
N ARG A 351 -6.63 -15.87 14.34
CA ARG A 351 -7.78 -14.97 14.15
C ARG A 351 -7.84 -14.45 12.73
N VAL A 352 -9.05 -14.40 12.17
CA VAL A 352 -9.31 -13.77 10.87
C VAL A 352 -9.33 -12.26 11.03
N ILE A 353 -8.48 -11.58 10.27
CA ILE A 353 -8.36 -10.11 10.25
C ILE A 353 -8.57 -9.64 8.82
N THR A 354 -9.80 -9.23 8.53
CA THR A 354 -10.24 -8.75 7.21
C THR A 354 -11.19 -7.57 7.37
N HIS A 355 -11.51 -6.89 6.29
CA HIS A 355 -12.48 -5.78 6.30
C HIS A 355 -13.89 -6.19 6.76
N ALA A 356 -14.27 -7.46 6.60
CA ALA A 356 -15.56 -7.99 7.04
C ALA A 356 -15.58 -8.37 8.53
N THR A 357 -14.41 -8.43 9.18
CA THR A 357 -14.29 -8.81 10.58
C THR A 357 -14.79 -7.68 11.49
N LYS A 358 -15.73 -7.97 12.38
CA LYS A 358 -16.14 -7.01 13.41
C LYS A 358 -14.93 -6.68 14.31
N TYR A 359 -14.72 -5.39 14.58
CA TYR A 359 -13.60 -4.92 15.39
C TYR A 359 -12.21 -5.27 14.83
N ALA A 360 -12.07 -5.35 13.50
CA ALA A 360 -10.79 -5.66 12.83
C ALA A 360 -9.63 -4.79 13.35
N GLN A 361 -9.87 -3.49 13.59
CA GLN A 361 -8.85 -2.60 14.14
C GLN A 361 -8.37 -3.03 15.53
N SER A 362 -9.28 -3.43 16.40
CA SER A 362 -8.92 -3.94 17.74
C SER A 362 -8.10 -5.24 17.68
N LEU A 363 -8.39 -6.11 16.70
CA LEU A 363 -7.58 -7.31 16.46
C LEU A 363 -6.19 -6.97 15.90
N ILE A 364 -6.09 -6.00 15.01
CA ILE A 364 -4.79 -5.49 14.53
C ILE A 364 -4.00 -4.89 15.68
N ASP A 365 -4.63 -4.06 16.52
CA ASP A 365 -3.98 -3.45 17.67
C ASP A 365 -3.52 -4.53 18.66
N GLY A 366 -4.33 -5.57 18.89
CA GLY A 366 -3.96 -6.73 19.69
C GLY A 366 -2.76 -7.50 19.10
N PHE A 367 -2.82 -7.81 17.80
CA PHE A 367 -1.73 -8.47 17.08
C PHE A 367 -0.44 -7.65 17.07
N SER A 368 -0.55 -6.32 17.11
CA SER A 368 0.60 -5.39 17.10
C SER A 368 1.22 -5.17 18.47
N LYS A 369 0.57 -5.58 19.56
CA LYS A 369 1.09 -5.41 20.92
C LYS A 369 2.04 -6.54 21.29
N LYS A 370 3.23 -6.19 21.77
CA LYS A 370 4.24 -7.15 22.20
C LYS A 370 3.80 -7.95 23.45
N ASP A 371 3.07 -7.29 24.33
CA ASP A 371 2.69 -7.84 25.64
C ASP A 371 1.44 -8.74 25.60
N LEU A 372 0.72 -8.76 24.48
CA LEU A 372 -0.45 -9.62 24.33
C LEU A 372 -0.05 -10.94 23.66
N PRO A 373 -0.36 -12.08 24.34
CA PRO A 373 0.00 -13.38 23.80
C PRO A 373 -0.81 -13.77 22.56
N ASP A 374 -2.03 -13.26 22.41
CA ASP A 374 -2.96 -13.60 21.33
C ASP A 374 -3.54 -12.35 20.65
N PRO A 375 -3.84 -12.42 19.34
CA PRO A 375 -3.61 -13.56 18.45
C PRO A 375 -2.13 -13.71 18.03
N GLN A 376 -1.69 -14.95 17.84
CA GLN A 376 -0.35 -15.29 17.37
C GLN A 376 -0.32 -15.48 15.84
N ILE A 377 -1.44 -15.99 15.29
CA ILE A 377 -1.64 -16.14 13.84
C ILE A 377 -2.73 -15.17 13.40
N ALA A 378 -2.39 -14.27 12.47
CA ALA A 378 -3.31 -13.40 11.76
C ALA A 378 -3.60 -13.97 10.37
N ILE A 379 -4.86 -14.34 10.10
CA ILE A 379 -5.29 -14.84 8.79
C ILE A 379 -5.96 -13.69 8.04
N SER A 380 -5.37 -13.27 6.93
CA SER A 380 -5.80 -12.08 6.19
C SER A 380 -5.97 -12.34 4.71
N VAL A 381 -6.89 -11.61 4.09
CA VAL A 381 -7.07 -11.62 2.63
C VAL A 381 -6.23 -10.53 1.97
N ASP A 382 -6.47 -9.26 2.32
CA ASP A 382 -5.78 -8.09 1.78
C ASP A 382 -5.44 -7.05 2.86
N MET A 383 -6.05 -7.12 4.04
CA MET A 383 -5.99 -6.04 5.04
C MET A 383 -4.59 -5.88 5.63
N LEU A 384 -3.84 -6.98 5.75
CA LEU A 384 -2.49 -6.97 6.30
C LEU A 384 -1.38 -6.94 5.23
N ASP A 385 -1.74 -6.89 3.94
CA ASP A 385 -0.77 -6.75 2.85
C ASP A 385 0.00 -5.44 2.97
N THR A 386 -0.69 -4.37 3.44
CA THR A 386 -0.13 -3.03 3.66
C THR A 386 -0.60 -2.48 5.02
N GLY A 387 0.13 -1.50 5.56
CA GLY A 387 -0.37 -0.64 6.64
C GLY A 387 -0.26 -1.16 8.07
N ILE A 388 0.36 -2.30 8.33
CA ILE A 388 0.68 -2.72 9.70
C ILE A 388 2.19 -2.68 9.96
N ASP A 389 2.55 -2.38 11.18
CA ASP A 389 3.93 -2.40 11.64
C ASP A 389 4.03 -3.29 12.88
N VAL A 390 4.39 -4.56 12.66
CA VAL A 390 4.53 -5.60 13.70
C VAL A 390 5.92 -6.23 13.57
N PRO A 391 6.92 -5.70 14.28
CA PRO A 391 8.31 -6.18 14.19
C PRO A 391 8.48 -7.66 14.54
N GLU A 392 7.62 -8.20 15.39
CA GLU A 392 7.65 -9.57 15.87
C GLU A 392 7.20 -10.61 14.85
N VAL A 393 6.70 -10.21 13.68
CA VAL A 393 6.30 -11.16 12.63
C VAL A 393 7.54 -11.89 12.10
N VAL A 394 7.58 -13.21 12.27
CA VAL A 394 8.67 -14.07 11.84
C VAL A 394 8.27 -15.16 10.87
N ASN A 395 6.98 -15.38 10.64
CA ASN A 395 6.49 -16.32 9.66
C ASN A 395 5.47 -15.65 8.74
N LEU A 396 5.63 -15.81 7.44
CA LEU A 396 4.67 -15.45 6.42
C LEU A 396 4.26 -16.70 5.65
N VAL A 397 2.96 -16.90 5.48
CA VAL A 397 2.41 -18.06 4.77
C VAL A 397 1.64 -17.56 3.55
N PHE A 398 2.13 -17.84 2.37
CA PHE A 398 1.45 -17.54 1.11
C PHE A 398 0.56 -18.72 0.72
N PHE A 399 -0.69 -18.67 1.15
CA PHE A 399 -1.70 -19.67 0.84
C PHE A 399 -2.71 -19.09 -0.17
N LYS A 400 -2.22 -18.24 -1.05
CA LYS A 400 -2.89 -17.69 -2.24
C LYS A 400 -1.87 -17.42 -3.35
N ALA A 401 -2.32 -17.52 -4.60
CA ALA A 401 -1.52 -17.06 -5.74
C ALA A 401 -1.55 -15.53 -5.80
N VAL A 402 -0.38 -14.91 -5.76
CA VAL A 402 -0.21 -13.46 -5.93
C VAL A 402 0.23 -13.22 -7.38
N ARG A 403 -0.42 -12.28 -8.07
CA ARG A 403 -0.13 -11.95 -9.48
C ARG A 403 0.49 -10.57 -9.66
N SER A 404 0.47 -9.74 -8.64
CA SER A 404 1.11 -8.43 -8.62
C SER A 404 2.41 -8.51 -7.82
N LYS A 405 3.55 -8.21 -8.48
CA LYS A 405 4.85 -8.19 -7.83
C LYS A 405 4.93 -7.12 -6.74
N VAL A 406 4.30 -5.96 -6.97
CA VAL A 406 4.18 -4.90 -5.95
C VAL A 406 3.52 -5.43 -4.68
N LYS A 407 2.35 -6.10 -4.81
CA LYS A 407 1.68 -6.72 -3.65
C LYS A 407 2.56 -7.79 -3.01
N PHE A 408 3.20 -8.63 -3.80
CA PHE A 408 4.09 -9.66 -3.30
C PHE A 408 5.23 -9.08 -2.44
N MET A 409 5.89 -8.04 -2.94
CA MET A 409 6.96 -7.33 -2.20
C MET A 409 6.43 -6.62 -0.95
N GLN A 410 5.24 -6.04 -1.00
CA GLN A 410 4.59 -5.44 0.18
C GLN A 410 4.28 -6.48 1.27
N MET A 411 3.80 -7.67 0.86
CA MET A 411 3.52 -8.80 1.77
C MET A 411 4.82 -9.33 2.40
N ILE A 412 5.87 -9.53 1.60
CA ILE A 412 7.21 -9.90 2.10
C ILE A 412 7.71 -8.86 3.11
N GLY A 413 7.50 -7.59 2.81
CA GLY A 413 7.87 -6.47 3.68
C GLY A 413 7.24 -6.49 5.08
N ARG A 414 6.24 -7.35 5.33
CA ARG A 414 5.67 -7.53 6.70
C ARG A 414 6.62 -8.26 7.64
N GLY A 415 7.49 -9.12 7.11
CA GLY A 415 8.47 -9.87 7.90
C GLY A 415 9.83 -9.18 8.06
N THR A 416 10.14 -8.15 7.30
CA THR A 416 11.51 -7.59 7.21
C THR A 416 11.96 -6.74 8.40
N ARG A 417 11.06 -6.38 9.32
CA ARG A 417 11.38 -5.51 10.47
C ARG A 417 12.40 -6.13 11.42
N LEU A 418 13.32 -5.30 11.90
CA LEU A 418 14.16 -5.65 13.05
C LEU A 418 13.30 -5.77 14.30
N CYS A 419 13.60 -6.76 15.14
CA CYS A 419 13.00 -6.89 16.46
C CYS A 419 14.09 -7.30 17.45
N LYS A 420 14.41 -6.39 18.36
CA LYS A 420 15.38 -6.65 19.42
C LYS A 420 14.79 -7.60 20.47
N GLU A 421 15.63 -8.49 20.97
CA GLU A 421 15.30 -9.40 22.07
C GLU A 421 13.99 -10.19 21.83
N LEU A 422 13.77 -10.61 20.56
CA LEU A 422 12.56 -11.33 20.20
C LEU A 422 12.51 -12.73 20.83
N PHE A 423 13.64 -13.41 20.88
CA PHE A 423 13.72 -14.80 21.33
C PHE A 423 14.12 -14.93 22.81
N ALA A 424 15.03 -14.10 23.25
CA ALA A 424 15.52 -13.96 24.63
C ALA A 424 16.33 -12.66 24.76
N PRO A 425 16.73 -12.24 25.97
CA PRO A 425 17.69 -11.16 26.13
C PRO A 425 18.93 -11.36 25.26
N GLU A 426 19.34 -10.32 24.53
CA GLU A 426 20.45 -10.32 23.57
C GLU A 426 20.25 -11.22 22.32
N GLN A 427 19.06 -11.77 22.12
CA GLN A 427 18.72 -12.60 20.97
C GLN A 427 17.72 -11.88 20.05
N ASP A 428 18.26 -11.13 19.13
CA ASP A 428 17.50 -10.35 18.15
C ASP A 428 16.97 -11.22 17.02
N LYS A 429 15.91 -10.76 16.37
CA LYS A 429 15.43 -11.32 15.11
C LYS A 429 16.49 -11.13 14.01
N LYS A 430 16.96 -12.22 13.41
CA LYS A 430 17.98 -12.22 12.36
C LYS A 430 17.45 -12.53 10.97
N GLU A 431 16.32 -13.23 10.89
CA GLU A 431 15.66 -13.65 9.66
C GLU A 431 14.17 -13.87 9.92
N PHE A 432 13.40 -14.08 8.87
CA PHE A 432 12.01 -14.53 8.96
C PHE A 432 11.75 -15.57 7.87
N TYR A 433 10.77 -16.46 8.12
CA TYR A 433 10.44 -17.55 7.20
C TYR A 433 9.26 -17.17 6.32
N ILE A 434 9.36 -17.59 5.05
CA ILE A 434 8.26 -17.52 4.09
C ILE A 434 7.94 -18.95 3.64
N PHE A 435 6.71 -19.37 3.88
CA PHE A 435 6.16 -20.61 3.39
C PHE A 435 5.30 -20.32 2.17
N ASP A 436 5.80 -20.64 0.99
CA ASP A 436 5.09 -20.43 -0.27
C ASP A 436 4.48 -21.75 -0.77
N TYR A 437 3.18 -21.88 -0.58
CA TYR A 437 2.41 -23.04 -1.03
C TYR A 437 1.84 -22.89 -2.44
N CYS A 438 1.94 -21.71 -3.04
CA CYS A 438 1.33 -21.37 -4.32
C CYS A 438 2.34 -21.05 -5.42
N SER A 439 3.60 -21.40 -5.24
CA SER A 439 4.69 -21.18 -6.21
C SER A 439 4.83 -19.72 -6.66
N ASN A 440 4.58 -18.76 -5.76
CA ASN A 440 4.70 -17.34 -6.07
C ASN A 440 6.13 -16.95 -6.43
N PHE A 441 7.14 -17.49 -5.72
CA PHE A 441 8.55 -17.24 -6.04
C PHE A 441 8.93 -17.76 -7.42
N GLU A 442 8.48 -18.97 -7.80
CA GLU A 442 8.71 -19.54 -9.13
C GLU A 442 8.03 -18.69 -10.19
N TYR A 443 6.78 -18.27 -9.94
CA TYR A 443 6.04 -17.41 -10.85
C TYR A 443 6.76 -16.09 -11.12
N PHE A 444 7.28 -15.40 -10.10
CA PHE A 444 7.97 -14.13 -10.29
C PHE A 444 9.39 -14.28 -10.83
N ASN A 445 10.06 -15.41 -10.66
CA ASN A 445 11.31 -15.71 -11.33
C ASN A 445 11.11 -15.98 -12.81
N GLU A 446 10.03 -16.67 -13.19
CA GLU A 446 9.65 -16.94 -14.58
C GLU A 446 9.02 -15.71 -15.25
N ASN A 447 8.32 -14.88 -14.49
CA ASN A 447 7.59 -13.68 -14.93
C ASN A 447 8.01 -12.47 -14.09
N PRO A 448 9.21 -11.93 -14.29
CA PRO A 448 9.79 -10.89 -13.41
C PRO A 448 8.95 -9.60 -13.33
N GLU A 449 8.17 -9.29 -14.36
CA GLU A 449 7.28 -8.12 -14.36
C GLU A 449 5.91 -8.39 -13.72
N GLY A 450 5.59 -9.66 -13.44
CA GLY A 450 4.26 -10.06 -12.98
C GLY A 450 3.17 -9.86 -14.05
N ALA A 451 1.94 -10.24 -13.74
CA ALA A 451 0.80 -9.85 -14.56
C ALA A 451 0.47 -8.38 -14.32
N PRO A 452 0.24 -7.56 -15.35
CA PRO A 452 -0.23 -6.20 -15.14
C PRO A 452 -1.47 -6.24 -14.25
N VAL A 453 -1.53 -5.36 -13.26
CA VAL A 453 -2.74 -5.22 -12.45
C VAL A 453 -3.88 -4.95 -13.43
N SER A 454 -4.79 -5.90 -13.57
CA SER A 454 -5.98 -5.68 -14.38
C SER A 454 -6.75 -4.56 -13.72
N THR A 455 -6.56 -3.36 -14.20
CA THR A 455 -7.47 -2.26 -13.95
C THR A 455 -8.74 -2.63 -14.70
N THR A 456 -9.62 -3.39 -14.04
CA THR A 456 -10.98 -3.54 -14.52
C THR A 456 -11.54 -2.14 -14.58
N GLU A 457 -11.73 -1.64 -15.80
CA GLU A 457 -12.38 -0.35 -16.01
C GLU A 457 -13.68 -0.32 -15.18
N PRO A 458 -13.96 0.77 -14.46
CA PRO A 458 -15.18 0.91 -13.69
C PRO A 458 -16.39 0.51 -14.53
N LEU A 459 -17.34 -0.21 -13.97
CA LEU A 459 -18.52 -0.71 -14.67
C LEU A 459 -19.20 0.40 -15.49
N GLY A 460 -19.27 1.63 -14.95
CA GLY A 460 -19.81 2.80 -15.64
C GLY A 460 -19.04 3.16 -16.92
N GLN A 461 -17.72 3.06 -16.90
CA GLN A 461 -16.87 3.35 -18.07
C GLN A 461 -17.02 2.25 -19.14
N ARG A 462 -17.09 0.99 -18.74
CA ARG A 462 -17.36 -0.14 -19.65
C ARG A 462 -18.73 -0.01 -20.29
N LEU A 463 -19.74 0.36 -19.51
CA LEU A 463 -21.12 0.59 -19.99
C LEU A 463 -21.17 1.78 -20.97
N PHE A 464 -20.46 2.86 -20.67
CA PHE A 464 -20.35 4.02 -21.55
C PHE A 464 -19.68 3.67 -22.89
N LYS A 465 -18.54 2.95 -22.85
CA LYS A 465 -17.86 2.46 -24.06
C LYS A 465 -18.73 1.50 -24.87
N ALA A 466 -19.43 0.58 -24.21
CA ALA A 466 -20.36 -0.33 -24.89
C ALA A 466 -21.50 0.43 -25.56
N ARG A 467 -22.09 1.44 -24.92
CA ARG A 467 -23.13 2.30 -25.51
C ARG A 467 -22.60 3.13 -26.68
N LEU A 468 -21.38 3.68 -26.58
CA LEU A 468 -20.71 4.39 -27.67
C LEU A 468 -20.49 3.45 -28.89
N ASN A 469 -20.02 2.23 -28.63
CA ASN A 469 -19.85 1.24 -29.70
C ASN A 469 -21.19 0.86 -30.37
N ILE A 470 -22.27 0.71 -29.59
CA ILE A 470 -23.61 0.47 -30.14
C ILE A 470 -24.05 1.66 -30.99
N LEU A 471 -23.87 2.90 -30.52
CA LEU A 471 -24.19 4.10 -31.27
C LEU A 471 -23.39 4.21 -32.57
N SER A 472 -22.10 3.87 -32.56
CA SER A 472 -21.28 3.87 -33.79
C SER A 472 -21.72 2.79 -34.78
N LEU A 473 -22.15 1.62 -34.29
CA LEU A 473 -22.69 0.55 -35.13
C LEU A 473 -24.08 0.90 -35.70
N LEU A 474 -24.90 1.63 -34.96
CA LEU A 474 -26.20 2.12 -35.43
C LEU A 474 -26.04 3.21 -36.50
N ASN A 475 -25.04 4.08 -36.40
CA ASN A 475 -24.74 5.11 -37.39
C ASN A 475 -24.14 4.55 -38.69
N THR A 476 -23.66 3.31 -38.73
CA THR A 476 -23.08 2.66 -39.89
C THR A 476 -24.09 1.77 -40.65
N LYS A 477 -25.30 1.55 -40.11
CA LYS A 477 -26.38 0.89 -40.80
C LYS A 477 -27.34 1.95 -41.33
N ASP A 478 -27.39 2.10 -42.65
CA ASP A 478 -28.40 2.86 -43.32
C ASP A 478 -29.78 2.43 -42.80
N PHE A 479 -30.48 3.33 -42.12
CA PHE A 479 -31.90 3.23 -41.92
C PHE A 479 -32.57 3.64 -43.23
N GLU A 480 -32.34 2.86 -44.27
CA GLU A 480 -33.22 2.87 -45.43
C GLU A 480 -34.20 1.72 -45.26
N THR A 481 -35.49 2.14 -45.27
CA THR A 481 -36.72 1.36 -45.42
C THR A 481 -37.32 0.86 -44.10
N GLU A 482 -38.49 1.23 -43.71
CA GLU A 482 -39.77 1.68 -44.30
C GLU A 482 -40.51 2.61 -43.36
#